data_008fe99ecb3774754a73e60badf6543f
#
_entry.id   008fe99ecb3774754a73e60badf6543f
#
_cell.length_a   1.000
_cell.length_b   1.000
_cell.length_c   1.000
_cell.angle_alpha   90.00
_cell.angle_beta   90.00
_cell.angle_gamma   90.00
#
_symmetry.space_group_name_H-M   'P 1'
#
loop_
_entity.id
_entity.type
_entity.pdbx_description
1 polymer ?
#
loop_
_entity_poly.entity_id
_entity_poly.type
_entity_poly.pdbx_seq_one_letter_code
_entity_poly.pdbx_strand_id
1 'polypeptide(L)'
;KGFRSRRVGLMENGSWAPLAAKVIKEMMAPCKKIDWLKNNVHIWSAVKEENRKEIEAMTDELCKEYIAKSDTLANKNDMSALFRIGYGLYVVTSNDGKRDNGLIVNTVTQLTDNPYRVAVNINKANYSHHVIQQTGVLNVNCLSVEAPFSVFERFGFQSGRTVDKFEGQKVNRSGNGLVFLDKYINAFMSLKVEQYVDLGTHGMFICSVTEARVMSDQETMTYTYYQNNVKPKPQTEGKKGFVCKVCGYIYEGDELPEDIICPLCKHEPIQ
;
A
#
# COMPACT_ATOMS: atom_id res chain seq x y z
N LYS A 1 44.63 6.91 1.95
CA LYS A 1 44.20 5.56 1.51
C LYS A 1 43.72 5.68 0.07
N GLY A 2 44.44 4.98 -0.88
CA GLY A 2 44.34 5.22 -2.30
C GLY A 2 42.95 4.96 -2.92
N PHE A 3 42.55 5.83 -3.80
CA PHE A 3 41.39 5.63 -4.67
C PHE A 3 41.67 4.47 -5.65
N ARG A 4 40.89 3.40 -5.59
CA ARG A 4 41.08 2.20 -6.40
C ARG A 4 39.79 1.41 -6.61
N SER A 5 39.79 0.59 -7.66
CA SER A 5 38.68 -0.32 -7.99
C SER A 5 37.33 0.46 -8.11
N ARG A 6 37.27 1.43 -9.02
CA ARG A 6 36.08 2.25 -9.29
C ARG A 6 35.80 2.29 -10.78
N ARG A 7 34.53 2.31 -11.12
CA ARG A 7 34.03 2.72 -12.43
C ARG A 7 33.82 4.23 -12.40
N VAL A 8 34.31 4.94 -13.40
CA VAL A 8 34.34 6.40 -13.43
C VAL A 8 33.86 6.92 -14.78
N GLY A 9 32.79 7.69 -14.78
CA GLY A 9 32.36 8.51 -15.92
C GLY A 9 32.86 9.96 -15.74
N LEU A 10 33.18 10.62 -16.83
CA LEU A 10 33.64 12.00 -16.81
C LEU A 10 32.63 12.91 -17.52
N MET A 11 32.30 13.99 -16.86
CA MET A 11 31.51 15.06 -17.40
C MET A 11 32.28 16.37 -17.27
N GLU A 12 32.42 17.10 -18.36
CA GLU A 12 33.12 18.39 -18.34
C GLU A 12 32.27 19.45 -19.01
N ASN A 13 32.37 20.67 -18.50
CA ASN A 13 31.74 21.85 -19.05
C ASN A 13 32.81 22.89 -19.42
N GLY A 14 32.73 23.43 -20.60
CA GLY A 14 33.63 24.47 -21.04
C GLY A 14 33.32 24.96 -22.47
N SER A 15 33.43 26.27 -22.71
CA SER A 15 33.18 26.88 -24.02
C SER A 15 34.41 26.89 -24.94
N TRP A 16 35.59 26.58 -24.42
CA TRP A 16 36.87 26.54 -25.17
C TRP A 16 37.66 25.30 -24.79
N ALA A 17 38.01 24.46 -25.75
CA ALA A 17 38.88 23.30 -25.64
C ALA A 17 38.86 22.64 -24.24
N PRO A 18 37.83 21.89 -23.84
CA PRO A 18 37.73 21.28 -22.53
C PRO A 18 38.88 20.28 -22.33
N LEU A 19 39.69 20.46 -21.29
CA LEU A 19 40.83 19.64 -20.95
C LEU A 19 40.65 18.88 -19.61
N ALA A 20 39.54 19.12 -18.90
CA ALA A 20 39.35 18.61 -17.58
C ALA A 20 39.37 17.07 -17.55
N ALA A 21 38.73 16.40 -18.50
CA ALA A 21 38.74 14.97 -18.61
C ALA A 21 40.14 14.36 -18.81
N LYS A 22 40.97 15.04 -19.63
CA LYS A 22 42.35 14.61 -19.86
C LYS A 22 43.19 14.76 -18.58
N VAL A 23 43.12 15.94 -17.96
CA VAL A 23 43.87 16.23 -16.71
C VAL A 23 43.47 15.25 -15.59
N ILE A 24 42.15 14.99 -15.41
CA ILE A 24 41.69 14.04 -14.40
C ILE A 24 42.24 12.64 -14.67
N LYS A 25 42.21 12.16 -15.92
CA LYS A 25 42.78 10.86 -16.27
C LYS A 25 44.27 10.80 -15.99
N GLU A 26 45.03 11.84 -16.30
CA GLU A 26 46.45 11.92 -15.99
C GLU A 26 46.72 11.93 -14.48
N MET A 27 45.97 12.72 -13.71
CA MET A 27 46.10 12.74 -12.24
C MET A 27 45.71 11.40 -11.59
N MET A 28 44.79 10.65 -12.18
CA MET A 28 44.36 9.34 -11.68
C MET A 28 45.20 8.18 -12.23
N ALA A 29 46.16 8.41 -13.10
CA ALA A 29 46.99 7.37 -13.67
C ALA A 29 47.71 6.49 -12.59
N PRO A 30 48.10 7.03 -11.42
CA PRO A 30 48.67 6.19 -10.33
C PRO A 30 47.61 5.33 -9.61
N CYS A 31 46.32 5.56 -9.83
CA CYS A 31 45.24 4.83 -9.17
C CYS A 31 45.05 3.46 -9.82
N LYS A 32 44.91 2.41 -8.96
CA LYS A 32 44.81 1.03 -9.44
C LYS A 32 43.37 0.63 -9.75
N LYS A 33 43.18 -0.08 -10.88
CA LYS A 33 41.91 -0.67 -11.28
C LYS A 33 40.77 0.38 -11.43
N ILE A 34 41.02 1.43 -12.18
CA ILE A 34 40.00 2.38 -12.60
C ILE A 34 39.44 1.90 -13.93
N ASP A 35 38.13 1.66 -13.94
CA ASP A 35 37.36 1.31 -15.14
C ASP A 35 36.69 2.61 -15.66
N TRP A 36 37.25 3.16 -16.73
CA TRP A 36 36.74 4.39 -17.34
C TRP A 36 35.59 4.04 -18.28
N LEU A 37 34.49 4.77 -18.17
CA LEU A 37 33.43 4.69 -19.16
C LEU A 37 33.94 5.14 -20.54
N LYS A 38 33.40 4.56 -21.59
CA LYS A 38 33.79 4.87 -22.96
C LYS A 38 33.34 6.27 -23.38
N ASN A 39 32.16 6.67 -22.91
CA ASN A 39 31.54 7.95 -23.26
C ASN A 39 31.83 9.00 -22.18
N ASN A 40 32.48 10.08 -22.55
CA ASN A 40 32.55 11.29 -21.74
C ASN A 40 31.45 12.23 -22.19
N VAL A 41 30.88 13.01 -21.29
CA VAL A 41 29.87 14.03 -21.61
C VAL A 41 30.56 15.40 -21.69
N HIS A 42 30.44 16.07 -22.82
CA HIS A 42 30.98 17.42 -23.03
C HIS A 42 29.83 18.42 -23.12
N ILE A 43 29.74 19.32 -22.17
CA ILE A 43 28.72 20.37 -22.13
C ILE A 43 29.36 21.68 -22.59
N TRP A 44 28.92 22.18 -23.73
CA TRP A 44 29.35 23.45 -24.28
C TRP A 44 28.44 24.56 -23.75
N SER A 45 28.89 25.27 -22.70
CA SER A 45 28.20 26.44 -22.11
C SER A 45 26.91 26.05 -21.34
N ALA A 46 25.89 25.47 -21.97
CA ALA A 46 24.63 25.06 -21.35
C ALA A 46 24.24 23.64 -21.76
N VAL A 47 23.50 22.94 -20.89
CA VAL A 47 22.98 21.59 -21.17
C VAL A 47 21.92 21.69 -22.27
N LYS A 48 22.17 21.00 -23.39
CA LYS A 48 21.23 20.83 -24.50
C LYS A 48 20.60 19.44 -24.48
N GLU A 49 19.60 19.23 -25.34
CA GLU A 49 18.92 17.94 -25.44
C GLU A 49 19.86 16.76 -25.80
N GLU A 50 20.88 17.04 -26.63
CA GLU A 50 21.91 16.07 -26.97
C GLU A 50 22.71 15.65 -25.72
N ASN A 51 23.05 16.60 -24.85
CA ASN A 51 23.76 16.32 -23.61
C ASN A 51 22.91 15.54 -22.62
N ARG A 52 21.58 15.74 -22.61
CA ARG A 52 20.67 14.91 -21.77
C ARG A 52 20.74 13.45 -22.17
N LYS A 53 20.71 13.14 -23.46
CA LYS A 53 20.84 11.77 -23.98
C LYS A 53 22.21 11.17 -23.67
N GLU A 54 23.28 11.94 -23.75
CA GLU A 54 24.63 11.50 -23.38
C GLU A 54 24.75 11.22 -21.89
N ILE A 55 24.14 12.05 -21.03
CA ILE A 55 24.08 11.85 -19.57
C ILE A 55 23.29 10.59 -19.23
N GLU A 56 22.13 10.38 -19.85
CA GLU A 56 21.34 9.17 -19.69
C GLU A 56 22.12 7.92 -20.08
N ALA A 57 22.75 7.92 -21.26
CA ALA A 57 23.57 6.80 -21.73
C ALA A 57 24.77 6.52 -20.79
N MET A 58 25.41 7.55 -20.25
CA MET A 58 26.49 7.41 -19.27
C MET A 58 25.95 6.86 -17.94
N THR A 59 24.79 7.30 -17.52
CA THR A 59 24.12 6.80 -16.29
C THR A 59 23.77 5.32 -16.43
N ASP A 60 23.19 4.91 -17.55
CA ASP A 60 22.85 3.54 -17.84
C ASP A 60 24.10 2.64 -17.84
N GLU A 61 25.19 3.11 -18.45
CA GLU A 61 26.46 2.39 -18.43
C GLU A 61 27.05 2.26 -17.03
N LEU A 62 26.99 3.31 -16.19
CA LEU A 62 27.40 3.30 -14.79
C LEU A 62 26.57 2.32 -13.95
N CYS A 63 25.26 2.35 -14.15
CA CYS A 63 24.30 1.61 -13.35
C CYS A 63 24.09 0.17 -13.84
N LYS A 64 24.59 -0.21 -15.01
CA LYS A 64 24.33 -1.49 -15.66
C LYS A 64 24.49 -2.72 -14.73
N GLU A 65 25.53 -2.74 -13.90
CA GLU A 65 25.74 -3.82 -12.96
C GLU A 65 24.80 -3.76 -11.74
N TYR A 66 24.38 -2.56 -11.36
CA TYR A 66 23.42 -2.35 -10.28
C TYR A 66 22.01 -2.70 -10.74
N ILE A 67 21.65 -2.30 -11.95
CA ILE A 67 20.36 -2.65 -12.57
C ILE A 67 20.28 -4.17 -12.74
N ALA A 68 21.30 -4.82 -13.29
CA ALA A 68 21.34 -6.28 -13.45
C ALA A 68 21.29 -7.02 -12.10
N LYS A 69 21.92 -6.48 -11.04
CA LYS A 69 21.82 -7.03 -9.68
C LYS A 69 20.48 -6.73 -9.02
N SER A 70 19.89 -5.57 -9.29
CA SER A 70 18.55 -5.20 -8.84
C SER A 70 17.50 -6.12 -9.46
N ASP A 71 17.59 -6.36 -10.77
CA ASP A 71 16.67 -7.26 -11.48
C ASP A 71 16.78 -8.72 -11.00
N THR A 72 18.00 -9.19 -10.68
CA THR A 72 18.19 -10.52 -10.09
C THR A 72 17.73 -10.61 -8.65
N LEU A 73 17.81 -9.52 -7.87
CA LEU A 73 17.28 -9.43 -6.50
C LEU A 73 15.75 -9.21 -6.53
N ALA A 74 15.22 -8.41 -7.45
CA ALA A 74 13.79 -8.23 -7.66
C ALA A 74 13.11 -9.54 -8.04
N ASN A 75 13.72 -10.36 -8.90
CA ASN A 75 13.20 -11.69 -9.24
C ASN A 75 13.25 -12.69 -8.08
N LYS A 76 14.12 -12.50 -7.09
CA LYS A 76 14.18 -13.37 -5.89
C LYS A 76 13.21 -12.96 -4.79
N ASN A 77 12.80 -11.70 -4.74
CA ASN A 77 11.93 -11.14 -3.70
C ASN A 77 10.80 -10.32 -4.34
N ASP A 78 10.07 -10.94 -5.26
CA ASP A 78 8.86 -10.32 -5.80
C ASP A 78 7.75 -10.36 -4.75
N MET A 79 7.63 -9.27 -4.00
CA MET A 79 6.61 -9.12 -2.94
C MET A 79 5.18 -9.13 -3.50
N SER A 80 4.99 -9.04 -4.82
CA SER A 80 3.68 -9.22 -5.44
C SER A 80 3.12 -10.64 -5.25
N ALA A 81 3.99 -11.60 -4.90
CA ALA A 81 3.58 -12.94 -4.50
C ALA A 81 2.59 -12.93 -3.32
N LEU A 82 2.68 -11.94 -2.41
CA LEU A 82 1.74 -11.79 -1.29
C LEU A 82 0.31 -11.47 -1.77
N PHE A 83 0.13 -10.86 -2.94
CA PHE A 83 -1.20 -10.62 -3.52
C PHE A 83 -1.85 -11.89 -4.09
N ARG A 84 -1.13 -13.01 -4.14
CA ARG A 84 -1.69 -14.33 -4.50
C ARG A 84 -2.34 -15.05 -3.33
N ILE A 85 -2.14 -14.56 -2.09
CA ILE A 85 -2.86 -15.07 -0.93
C ILE A 85 -4.33 -14.70 -1.10
N GLY A 86 -5.22 -15.71 -1.05
CA GLY A 86 -6.66 -15.49 -1.12
C GLY A 86 -7.18 -14.89 0.19
N TYR A 87 -7.90 -13.77 0.07
CA TYR A 87 -8.53 -13.10 1.21
C TYR A 87 -10.02 -12.92 0.97
N GLY A 88 -10.82 -13.14 2.01
CA GLY A 88 -12.17 -12.58 2.11
C GLY A 88 -12.12 -11.07 2.41
N LEU A 89 -13.27 -10.42 2.41
CA LEU A 89 -13.43 -9.03 2.86
C LEU A 89 -14.49 -8.94 3.95
N TYR A 90 -14.16 -8.20 4.99
CA TYR A 90 -14.92 -8.16 6.23
C TYR A 90 -15.07 -6.72 6.72
N VAL A 91 -16.22 -6.42 7.35
CA VAL A 91 -16.36 -5.25 8.20
C VAL A 91 -16.19 -5.70 9.65
N VAL A 92 -15.13 -5.23 10.30
CA VAL A 92 -14.97 -5.43 11.75
C VAL A 92 -15.60 -4.26 12.48
N THR A 93 -16.50 -4.54 13.42
CA THR A 93 -17.16 -3.51 14.23
C THR A 93 -16.71 -3.56 15.68
N SER A 94 -16.71 -2.41 16.32
CA SER A 94 -16.32 -2.18 17.70
C SER A 94 -17.07 -0.99 18.28
N ASN A 95 -17.00 -0.76 19.59
CA ASN A 95 -17.59 0.40 20.25
C ASN A 95 -16.62 0.89 21.33
N ASP A 96 -16.37 2.20 21.40
CA ASP A 96 -15.46 2.84 22.34
C ASP A 96 -16.15 3.26 23.66
N GLY A 97 -17.39 2.85 23.87
CA GLY A 97 -18.24 3.25 24.98
C GLY A 97 -19.07 4.50 24.71
N LYS A 98 -18.80 5.20 23.58
CA LYS A 98 -19.53 6.41 23.17
C LYS A 98 -20.14 6.25 21.76
N ARG A 99 -19.40 5.65 20.84
CA ARG A 99 -19.81 5.50 19.44
C ARG A 99 -19.46 4.12 18.89
N ASP A 100 -20.34 3.65 18.02
CA ASP A 100 -20.04 2.48 17.20
C ASP A 100 -19.04 2.84 16.12
N ASN A 101 -18.15 1.91 15.84
CA ASN A 101 -17.13 2.07 14.82
C ASN A 101 -16.99 0.81 13.98
N GLY A 102 -16.45 0.95 12.77
CA GLY A 102 -16.20 -0.17 11.89
C GLY A 102 -15.06 0.13 10.92
N LEU A 103 -14.40 -0.93 10.45
CA LEU A 103 -13.33 -0.83 9.44
C LEU A 103 -13.36 -2.05 8.51
N ILE A 104 -12.87 -1.85 7.29
CA ILE A 104 -12.63 -2.98 6.36
C ILE A 104 -11.31 -3.65 6.72
N VAL A 105 -11.35 -4.98 6.79
CA VAL A 105 -10.15 -5.83 6.86
C VAL A 105 -10.27 -6.99 5.88
N ASN A 106 -9.14 -7.54 5.46
CA ASN A 106 -9.05 -8.75 4.64
C ASN A 106 -8.33 -9.90 5.37
N THR A 107 -7.89 -9.67 6.59
CA THR A 107 -7.02 -10.56 7.36
C THR A 107 -7.76 -11.20 8.53
N VAL A 108 -8.81 -11.93 8.21
CA VAL A 108 -9.56 -12.79 9.14
C VAL A 108 -9.32 -14.24 8.77
N THR A 109 -8.89 -15.05 9.73
CA THR A 109 -8.55 -16.45 9.49
C THR A 109 -9.03 -17.32 10.66
N GLN A 110 -9.75 -18.40 10.37
CA GLN A 110 -10.03 -19.45 11.35
C GLN A 110 -8.73 -20.13 11.76
N LEU A 111 -8.49 -20.28 13.05
CA LEU A 111 -7.30 -20.93 13.60
C LEU A 111 -7.56 -22.37 14.06
N THR A 112 -8.67 -22.57 14.74
CA THR A 112 -9.05 -23.88 15.30
C THR A 112 -10.56 -24.09 15.18
N ASP A 113 -11.00 -25.34 15.25
CA ASP A 113 -12.39 -25.76 15.18
C ASP A 113 -12.93 -26.24 16.55
N ASN A 114 -12.04 -26.62 17.45
CA ASN A 114 -12.42 -27.02 18.81
C ASN A 114 -11.37 -26.60 19.85
N PRO A 115 -11.58 -25.52 20.61
CA PRO A 115 -12.67 -24.55 20.46
C PRO A 115 -12.53 -23.70 19.20
N TYR A 116 -13.61 -23.09 18.71
CA TYR A 116 -13.57 -22.18 17.57
C TYR A 116 -12.77 -20.92 17.91
N ARG A 117 -11.67 -20.73 17.20
CA ARG A 117 -10.83 -19.53 17.30
C ARG A 117 -10.61 -18.89 15.95
N VAL A 118 -10.59 -17.57 15.96
CA VAL A 118 -10.37 -16.73 14.78
C VAL A 118 -9.28 -15.70 15.07
N ALA A 119 -8.32 -15.55 14.16
CA ALA A 119 -7.38 -14.44 14.17
C ALA A 119 -7.89 -13.29 13.31
N VAL A 120 -7.74 -12.08 13.83
CA VAL A 120 -8.02 -10.83 13.10
C VAL A 120 -6.80 -9.93 13.21
N ASN A 121 -6.18 -9.59 12.05
CA ASN A 121 -5.05 -8.67 12.04
C ASN A 121 -5.53 -7.27 11.67
N ILE A 122 -5.15 -6.28 12.47
CA ILE A 122 -5.56 -4.89 12.30
C ILE A 122 -4.33 -3.99 12.35
N ASN A 123 -4.22 -3.09 11.38
CA ASN A 123 -3.16 -2.07 11.37
C ASN A 123 -3.31 -1.16 12.59
N LYS A 124 -2.22 -0.94 13.33
CA LYS A 124 -2.18 -0.12 14.55
C LYS A 124 -2.53 1.36 14.30
N ALA A 125 -2.38 1.87 13.09
CA ALA A 125 -2.81 3.22 12.71
C ALA A 125 -4.34 3.37 12.71
N ASN A 126 -5.10 2.27 12.58
CA ASN A 126 -6.56 2.30 12.62
C ASN A 126 -7.08 2.54 14.03
N TYR A 127 -8.08 3.42 14.14
CA TYR A 127 -8.72 3.73 15.42
C TYR A 127 -9.31 2.50 16.09
N SER A 128 -9.97 1.63 15.33
CA SER A 128 -10.56 0.39 15.84
C SER A 128 -9.57 -0.55 16.50
N HIS A 129 -8.27 -0.53 16.11
CA HIS A 129 -7.24 -1.33 16.76
C HIS A 129 -7.18 -1.01 18.26
N HIS A 130 -7.08 0.29 18.61
CA HIS A 130 -6.99 0.73 20.00
C HIS A 130 -8.28 0.41 20.77
N VAL A 131 -9.44 0.63 20.14
CA VAL A 131 -10.74 0.32 20.75
C VAL A 131 -10.83 -1.16 21.09
N ILE A 132 -10.53 -2.05 20.15
CA ILE A 132 -10.59 -3.50 20.37
C ILE A 132 -9.56 -3.96 21.42
N GLN A 133 -8.37 -3.37 21.42
CA GLN A 133 -7.35 -3.67 22.42
C GLN A 133 -7.81 -3.31 23.85
N GLN A 134 -8.58 -2.23 23.98
CA GLN A 134 -9.12 -1.78 25.27
C GLN A 134 -10.36 -2.56 25.71
N THR A 135 -11.27 -2.85 24.78
CA THR A 135 -12.57 -3.46 25.12
C THR A 135 -12.55 -4.98 25.13
N GLY A 136 -11.61 -5.60 24.39
CA GLY A 136 -11.48 -7.03 24.27
C GLY A 136 -12.58 -7.71 23.47
N VAL A 137 -13.44 -6.98 22.76
CA VAL A 137 -14.56 -7.51 21.97
C VAL A 137 -14.66 -6.86 20.60
N LEU A 138 -15.09 -7.63 19.61
CA LEU A 138 -15.32 -7.18 18.25
C LEU A 138 -16.35 -8.08 17.57
N ASN A 139 -16.99 -7.57 16.50
CA ASN A 139 -17.74 -8.41 15.57
C ASN A 139 -17.02 -8.43 14.21
N VAL A 140 -17.09 -9.56 13.52
CA VAL A 140 -16.66 -9.72 12.13
C VAL A 140 -17.89 -9.95 11.28
N ASN A 141 -18.13 -9.10 10.29
CA ASN A 141 -19.22 -9.19 9.32
C ASN A 141 -18.62 -9.61 7.98
N CYS A 142 -18.97 -10.81 7.49
CA CYS A 142 -18.49 -11.35 6.22
C CYS A 142 -19.25 -10.67 5.07
N LEU A 143 -18.57 -9.85 4.27
CA LEU A 143 -19.21 -9.17 3.14
C LEU A 143 -19.61 -10.18 2.06
N SER A 144 -20.82 -10.03 1.53
CA SER A 144 -21.28 -10.75 0.35
C SER A 144 -20.91 -10.01 -0.93
N VAL A 145 -20.93 -10.72 -2.07
CA VAL A 145 -20.67 -10.16 -3.40
C VAL A 145 -21.63 -9.03 -3.79
N GLU A 146 -22.75 -8.89 -3.07
CA GLU A 146 -23.71 -7.81 -3.28
C GLU A 146 -23.31 -6.48 -2.64
N ALA A 147 -22.23 -6.45 -1.82
CA ALA A 147 -21.81 -5.22 -1.15
C ALA A 147 -21.35 -4.17 -2.16
N PRO A 148 -22.02 -3.00 -2.23
CA PRO A 148 -21.65 -1.94 -3.14
C PRO A 148 -20.41 -1.20 -2.68
N PHE A 149 -19.79 -0.43 -3.57
CA PHE A 149 -18.57 0.34 -3.26
C PHE A 149 -18.78 1.32 -2.08
N SER A 150 -19.99 1.83 -1.86
CA SER A 150 -20.31 2.72 -0.73
C SER A 150 -20.05 2.12 0.66
N VAL A 151 -20.07 0.79 0.79
CA VAL A 151 -19.67 0.09 2.02
C VAL A 151 -18.17 0.30 2.27
N PHE A 152 -17.36 0.23 1.21
CA PHE A 152 -15.93 0.45 1.28
C PHE A 152 -15.57 1.91 1.52
N GLU A 153 -16.30 2.85 0.93
CA GLU A 153 -16.14 4.28 1.21
C GLU A 153 -16.36 4.58 2.68
N ARG A 154 -17.45 4.03 3.25
CA ARG A 154 -17.82 4.27 4.64
C ARG A 154 -16.86 3.62 5.64
N PHE A 155 -16.56 2.35 5.47
CA PHE A 155 -15.78 1.60 6.46
C PHE A 155 -14.28 1.52 6.15
N GLY A 156 -13.88 1.74 4.89
CA GLY A 156 -12.49 1.65 4.44
C GLY A 156 -11.78 3.00 4.33
N PHE A 157 -12.45 4.07 3.88
CA PHE A 157 -11.81 5.34 3.53
C PHE A 157 -12.06 6.47 4.53
N GLN A 158 -12.86 6.22 5.55
CA GLN A 158 -13.14 7.21 6.60
C GLN A 158 -12.58 6.75 7.95
N SER A 159 -12.18 7.71 8.79
CA SER A 159 -11.73 7.41 10.15
C SER A 159 -12.86 7.54 11.16
N GLY A 160 -13.05 6.52 12.01
CA GLY A 160 -14.00 6.58 13.13
C GLY A 160 -13.61 7.60 14.22
N ARG A 161 -12.43 8.21 14.14
CA ARG A 161 -12.04 9.34 15.00
C ARG A 161 -12.85 10.59 14.69
N THR A 162 -13.12 10.82 13.40
CA THR A 162 -13.70 12.07 12.88
C THR A 162 -15.13 11.90 12.41
N VAL A 163 -15.53 10.69 12.01
CA VAL A 163 -16.84 10.42 11.40
C VAL A 163 -17.56 9.32 12.19
N ASP A 164 -18.82 9.57 12.51
CA ASP A 164 -19.73 8.51 12.97
C ASP A 164 -20.21 7.69 11.76
N LYS A 165 -19.71 6.48 11.65
CA LYS A 165 -20.00 5.61 10.50
C LYS A 165 -21.39 4.98 10.53
N PHE A 166 -22.11 5.11 11.65
CA PHE A 166 -23.45 4.58 11.85
C PHE A 166 -24.50 5.67 12.08
N GLU A 167 -24.12 6.96 11.95
CA GLU A 167 -25.02 8.08 12.13
C GLU A 167 -26.26 7.95 11.24
N GLY A 168 -27.45 8.14 11.86
CA GLY A 168 -28.74 8.08 11.17
C GLY A 168 -29.17 6.67 10.73
N GLN A 169 -28.44 5.61 11.10
CA GLN A 169 -28.80 4.24 10.74
C GLN A 169 -29.48 3.51 11.89
N LYS A 170 -30.50 2.71 11.54
CA LYS A 170 -31.02 1.70 12.45
C LYS A 170 -29.99 0.56 12.50
N VAL A 171 -29.45 0.27 13.69
CA VAL A 171 -28.44 -0.75 13.89
C VAL A 171 -29.00 -1.94 14.63
N ASN A 172 -28.52 -3.14 14.27
CA ASN A 172 -28.76 -4.37 15.02
C ASN A 172 -27.56 -4.66 15.91
N ARG A 173 -27.80 -5.27 17.08
CA ARG A 173 -26.74 -5.61 18.03
C ARG A 173 -26.72 -7.12 18.31
N SER A 174 -25.53 -7.66 18.40
CA SER A 174 -25.27 -9.04 18.80
C SER A 174 -25.20 -9.20 20.33
N GLY A 175 -25.03 -10.41 20.81
CA GLY A 175 -25.01 -10.71 22.24
C GLY A 175 -23.90 -10.00 23.03
N ASN A 176 -22.82 -9.56 22.39
CA ASN A 176 -21.77 -8.73 23.01
C ASN A 176 -22.06 -7.21 22.98
N GLY A 177 -23.26 -6.80 22.53
CA GLY A 177 -23.70 -5.41 22.46
C GLY A 177 -23.18 -4.61 21.26
N LEU A 178 -22.30 -5.18 20.44
CA LEU A 178 -21.73 -4.50 19.27
C LEU A 178 -22.67 -4.61 18.06
N VAL A 179 -22.55 -3.61 17.16
CA VAL A 179 -23.30 -3.60 15.91
C VAL A 179 -22.85 -4.73 15.00
N PHE A 180 -23.81 -5.41 14.38
CA PHE A 180 -23.60 -6.18 13.16
C PHE A 180 -24.44 -5.62 12.04
N LEU A 181 -23.96 -5.78 10.79
CA LEU A 181 -24.64 -5.31 9.60
C LEU A 181 -25.83 -6.22 9.27
N ASP A 182 -26.94 -5.62 8.80
CA ASP A 182 -28.13 -6.37 8.37
C ASP A 182 -28.20 -6.58 6.85
N LYS A 183 -27.32 -5.87 6.10
CA LYS A 183 -27.27 -5.91 4.63
C LYS A 183 -25.84 -6.12 4.15
N TYR A 184 -25.74 -6.68 2.96
CA TYR A 184 -24.47 -6.89 2.26
C TYR A 184 -23.49 -7.83 2.97
N ILE A 185 -24.01 -8.66 3.86
CA ILE A 185 -23.25 -9.71 4.55
C ILE A 185 -23.93 -11.07 4.37
N ASN A 186 -23.15 -12.12 4.34
CA ASN A 186 -23.67 -13.49 4.36
C ASN A 186 -23.51 -14.19 5.71
N ALA A 187 -22.67 -13.66 6.60
CA ALA A 187 -22.52 -14.15 7.97
C ALA A 187 -21.95 -13.05 8.87
N PHE A 188 -22.16 -13.19 10.20
CA PHE A 188 -21.38 -12.46 11.18
C PHE A 188 -20.95 -13.36 12.33
N MET A 189 -19.90 -12.93 13.03
CA MET A 189 -19.37 -13.58 14.24
C MET A 189 -19.10 -12.54 15.30
N SER A 190 -19.54 -12.80 16.54
CA SER A 190 -19.13 -12.05 17.72
C SER A 190 -17.93 -12.72 18.34
N LEU A 191 -16.88 -11.95 18.62
CA LEU A 191 -15.59 -12.43 19.05
C LEU A 191 -15.18 -11.78 20.37
N LYS A 192 -14.55 -12.57 21.22
CA LYS A 192 -13.87 -12.13 22.45
C LYS A 192 -12.38 -12.38 22.31
N VAL A 193 -11.58 -11.35 22.53
CA VAL A 193 -10.11 -11.42 22.46
C VAL A 193 -9.59 -12.28 23.62
N GLU A 194 -8.84 -13.31 23.31
CA GLU A 194 -8.13 -14.17 24.27
C GLU A 194 -6.65 -13.79 24.37
N GLN A 195 -6.04 -13.41 23.23
CA GLN A 195 -4.63 -13.07 23.17
C GLN A 195 -4.40 -11.98 22.13
N TYR A 196 -3.47 -11.09 22.42
CA TYR A 196 -2.97 -10.09 21.48
C TYR A 196 -1.49 -10.35 21.18
N VAL A 197 -1.11 -10.32 19.89
CA VAL A 197 0.27 -10.44 19.43
C VAL A 197 0.66 -9.18 18.65
N ASP A 198 1.71 -8.53 19.09
CA ASP A 198 2.27 -7.36 18.41
C ASP A 198 3.13 -7.82 17.21
N LEU A 199 2.76 -7.42 16.00
CA LEU A 199 3.47 -7.72 14.75
C LEU A 199 4.18 -6.49 14.16
N GLY A 200 4.49 -5.47 14.97
CA GLY A 200 5.10 -4.23 14.52
C GLY A 200 4.06 -3.25 13.97
N THR A 201 3.78 -3.26 12.69
CA THR A 201 2.78 -2.38 12.05
C THR A 201 1.33 -2.79 12.32
N HIS A 202 1.09 -4.05 12.63
CA HIS A 202 -0.22 -4.64 12.89
C HIS A 202 -0.26 -5.29 14.27
N GLY A 203 -1.46 -5.41 14.82
CA GLY A 203 -1.76 -6.27 15.95
C GLY A 203 -2.63 -7.44 15.51
N MET A 204 -2.28 -8.66 15.92
CA MET A 204 -3.09 -9.85 15.72
C MET A 204 -3.89 -10.13 16.99
N PHE A 205 -5.19 -10.14 16.86
CA PHE A 205 -6.14 -10.50 17.91
C PHE A 205 -6.56 -11.96 17.71
N ILE A 206 -6.19 -12.83 18.63
CA ILE A 206 -6.64 -14.22 18.67
C ILE A 206 -7.89 -14.25 19.55
N CYS A 207 -9.00 -14.66 18.96
CA CYS A 207 -10.32 -14.53 19.57
C CYS A 207 -11.06 -15.85 19.62
N SER A 208 -11.83 -16.07 20.69
CA SER A 208 -12.88 -17.09 20.73
C SER A 208 -14.15 -16.58 20.07
N VAL A 209 -14.88 -17.46 19.41
CA VAL A 209 -16.20 -17.19 18.83
C VAL A 209 -17.26 -17.34 19.91
N THR A 210 -17.99 -16.26 20.24
CA THR A 210 -19.06 -16.26 21.26
C THR A 210 -20.46 -16.37 20.65
N GLU A 211 -20.63 -15.90 19.42
CA GLU A 211 -21.86 -15.99 18.62
C GLU A 211 -21.48 -16.05 17.14
N ALA A 212 -22.21 -16.82 16.35
CA ALA A 212 -22.07 -16.84 14.89
C ALA A 212 -23.43 -17.10 14.23
N ARG A 213 -23.71 -16.39 13.12
CA ARG A 213 -24.93 -16.58 12.34
C ARG A 213 -24.67 -16.47 10.85
N VAL A 214 -25.28 -17.35 10.08
CA VAL A 214 -25.43 -17.20 8.63
C VAL A 214 -26.60 -16.25 8.37
N MET A 215 -26.38 -15.24 7.54
CA MET A 215 -27.36 -14.19 7.25
C MET A 215 -27.98 -14.35 5.85
N SER A 216 -27.24 -14.92 4.91
CA SER A 216 -27.74 -15.20 3.56
C SER A 216 -26.88 -16.29 2.90
N ASP A 217 -27.41 -16.86 1.80
CA ASP A 217 -26.70 -17.85 0.97
C ASP A 217 -25.82 -17.22 -0.13
N GLN A 218 -25.65 -15.90 -0.10
CA GLN A 218 -24.82 -15.19 -1.04
C GLN A 218 -23.34 -15.57 -0.89
N GLU A 219 -22.59 -15.52 -1.99
CA GLU A 219 -21.14 -15.81 -1.94
C GLU A 219 -20.40 -14.74 -1.13
N THR A 220 -19.38 -15.19 -0.41
CA THR A 220 -18.48 -14.28 0.31
C THR A 220 -17.65 -13.47 -0.67
N MET A 221 -17.58 -12.15 -0.49
CA MET A 221 -16.74 -11.28 -1.29
C MET A 221 -15.27 -11.57 -1.01
N THR A 222 -14.53 -11.93 -2.04
CA THR A 222 -13.08 -12.02 -1.99
C THR A 222 -12.43 -10.70 -2.37
N TYR A 223 -11.18 -10.49 -1.94
CA TYR A 223 -10.42 -9.31 -2.34
C TYR A 223 -10.25 -9.21 -3.86
N THR A 224 -10.06 -10.36 -4.53
CA THR A 224 -9.99 -10.43 -5.99
C THR A 224 -11.31 -10.02 -6.65
N TYR A 225 -12.44 -10.49 -6.12
CA TYR A 225 -13.75 -10.09 -6.63
C TYR A 225 -13.96 -8.57 -6.50
N TYR A 226 -13.66 -8.01 -5.34
CA TYR A 226 -13.72 -6.57 -5.10
C TYR A 226 -12.90 -5.76 -6.10
N GLN A 227 -11.65 -6.15 -6.34
CA GLN A 227 -10.77 -5.45 -7.28
C GLN A 227 -11.29 -5.49 -8.72
N ASN A 228 -11.91 -6.58 -9.12
CA ASN A 228 -12.37 -6.79 -10.50
C ASN A 228 -13.76 -6.21 -10.78
N ASN A 229 -14.66 -6.22 -9.79
CA ASN A 229 -16.09 -6.01 -10.01
C ASN A 229 -16.67 -4.82 -9.22
N VAL A 230 -16.12 -4.46 -8.07
CA VAL A 230 -16.71 -3.47 -7.16
C VAL A 230 -15.92 -2.18 -7.13
N LYS A 231 -14.60 -2.28 -7.08
CA LYS A 231 -13.71 -1.11 -7.06
C LYS A 231 -13.86 -0.31 -8.36
N PRO A 232 -14.13 1.01 -8.29
CA PRO A 232 -14.20 1.84 -9.48
C PRO A 232 -12.92 1.72 -10.31
N LYS A 233 -13.08 1.42 -11.59
CA LYS A 233 -11.97 1.44 -12.53
C LYS A 233 -11.67 2.89 -12.90
N PRO A 234 -10.40 3.29 -13.00
CA PRO A 234 -10.05 4.61 -13.51
C PRO A 234 -10.66 4.78 -14.91
N GLN A 235 -11.46 5.81 -15.10
CA GLN A 235 -11.93 6.17 -16.44
C GLN A 235 -10.78 6.88 -17.16
N THR A 236 -9.90 6.11 -17.77
CA THR A 236 -8.69 6.62 -18.44
C THR A 236 -8.93 7.09 -19.87
N GLU A 237 -10.14 6.89 -20.42
CA GLU A 237 -10.44 7.35 -21.78
C GLU A 237 -10.48 8.88 -21.84
N GLY A 238 -9.40 9.45 -22.38
CA GLY A 238 -9.29 10.88 -22.70
C GLY A 238 -8.88 11.81 -21.56
N LYS A 239 -8.67 11.35 -20.34
CA LYS A 239 -8.23 12.17 -19.21
C LYS A 239 -6.73 12.01 -18.97
N LYS A 240 -5.96 13.09 -19.13
CA LYS A 240 -4.59 13.17 -18.66
C LYS A 240 -4.61 13.44 -17.15
N GLY A 241 -3.93 12.63 -16.35
CA GLY A 241 -3.87 12.83 -14.92
C GLY A 241 -3.25 11.66 -14.16
N PHE A 242 -3.13 11.82 -12.86
CA PHE A 242 -2.53 10.85 -11.95
C PHE A 242 -3.62 10.02 -11.27
N VAL A 243 -3.40 8.72 -11.13
CA VAL A 243 -4.39 7.78 -10.59
C VAL A 243 -4.02 7.36 -9.19
N CYS A 244 -4.93 7.54 -8.23
CA CYS A 244 -4.75 6.98 -6.89
C CYS A 244 -4.76 5.45 -6.94
N LYS A 245 -3.65 4.81 -6.60
CA LYS A 245 -3.50 3.35 -6.61
C LYS A 245 -4.43 2.64 -5.61
N VAL A 246 -4.89 3.35 -4.57
CA VAL A 246 -5.76 2.80 -3.53
C VAL A 246 -7.21 2.75 -3.98
N CYS A 247 -7.78 3.88 -4.44
CA CYS A 247 -9.21 3.97 -4.74
C CYS A 247 -9.54 4.19 -6.22
N GLY A 248 -8.53 4.44 -7.08
CA GLY A 248 -8.74 4.69 -8.50
C GLY A 248 -9.17 6.13 -8.85
N TYR A 249 -9.20 7.05 -7.87
CA TYR A 249 -9.47 8.47 -8.12
C TYR A 249 -8.43 9.05 -9.10
N ILE A 250 -8.89 9.83 -10.08
CA ILE A 250 -8.03 10.51 -11.04
C ILE A 250 -7.89 11.98 -10.64
N TYR A 251 -6.67 12.39 -10.37
CA TYR A 251 -6.31 13.80 -10.24
C TYR A 251 -6.02 14.35 -11.64
N GLU A 252 -6.86 15.27 -12.11
CA GLU A 252 -6.72 15.89 -13.42
C GLU A 252 -5.71 17.04 -13.33
N GLY A 253 -4.56 16.92 -13.98
CA GLY A 253 -3.50 17.92 -14.00
C GLY A 253 -2.26 17.40 -14.70
N ASP A 254 -1.42 18.32 -15.20
CA ASP A 254 -0.15 17.99 -15.87
C ASP A 254 0.97 17.73 -14.85
N GLU A 255 0.83 18.23 -13.62
CA GLU A 255 1.79 18.04 -12.53
C GLU A 255 1.06 17.60 -11.26
N LEU A 256 1.69 16.69 -10.51
CA LEU A 256 1.19 16.21 -9.22
C LEU A 256 1.81 17.06 -8.10
N PRO A 257 1.02 17.77 -7.26
CA PRO A 257 1.55 18.47 -6.09
C PRO A 257 2.29 17.51 -5.14
N GLU A 258 3.42 17.92 -4.58
CA GLU A 258 4.28 17.06 -3.74
C GLU A 258 3.55 16.46 -2.53
N ASP A 259 2.59 17.18 -1.96
CA ASP A 259 1.86 16.79 -0.75
C ASP A 259 0.39 16.42 -1.03
N ILE A 260 0.05 15.96 -2.24
CA ILE A 260 -1.33 15.68 -2.55
C ILE A 260 -1.87 14.46 -1.80
N ILE A 261 -2.90 14.69 -1.01
CA ILE A 261 -3.69 13.66 -0.37
C ILE A 261 -4.88 13.33 -1.26
N CYS A 262 -5.11 12.06 -1.51
CA CYS A 262 -6.28 11.65 -2.30
C CYS A 262 -7.58 12.18 -1.68
N PRO A 263 -8.38 13.02 -2.39
CA PRO A 263 -9.59 13.59 -1.81
C PRO A 263 -10.65 12.53 -1.49
N LEU A 264 -10.61 11.38 -2.17
CA LEU A 264 -11.58 10.31 -1.97
C LEU A 264 -11.19 9.38 -0.79
N CYS A 265 -9.99 8.82 -0.80
CA CYS A 265 -9.58 7.83 0.21
C CYS A 265 -8.64 8.38 1.29
N LYS A 266 -8.24 9.65 1.18
CA LYS A 266 -7.31 10.31 2.12
C LYS A 266 -5.95 9.62 2.27
N HIS A 267 -5.56 8.79 1.30
CA HIS A 267 -4.25 8.14 1.27
C HIS A 267 -3.19 9.09 0.70
N GLU A 268 -1.99 9.11 1.30
CA GLU A 268 -0.81 9.86 0.86
C GLU A 268 0.18 8.95 0.13
N PRO A 269 0.94 9.47 -0.83
CA PRO A 269 0.54 10.42 -1.88
C PRO A 269 -0.07 9.68 -3.08
N ILE A 270 -0.76 10.41 -3.95
CA ILE A 270 -1.11 9.89 -5.29
C ILE A 270 0.21 9.78 -6.05
N GLN A 271 0.58 8.61 -6.51
CA GLN A 271 1.77 8.36 -7.32
C GLN A 271 1.37 7.98 -8.75
#